data_e137e11ffd07b592ec18e32cd598851d
#
_entry.id   e137e11ffd07b592ec18e32cd598851d
#
_cell.length_a   1.000
_cell.length_b   1.000
_cell.length_c   1.000
_cell.angle_alpha   90.00
_cell.angle_beta   90.00
_cell.angle_gamma   90.00
#
_symmetry.space_group_name_H-M   'P 1'
#
loop_
_entity.id
_entity.type
_entity.pdbx_description
1 polymer ?
#
loop_
_entity_poly.entity_id
_entity_poly.type
_entity_poly.pdbx_seq_one_letter_code
_entity_poly.pdbx_strand_id
1 'polypeptide(L)'
;MKNAMFILLPCLFSFACKDNSTNASSPDVTFTAAQRNVALNSYVNSYHAGLRLLYVSTDTIGIDGKASKWFYRYVDTSAGEHLTYYFHATMNEIGFDSTTPLLVGPSVITLRWFDSDSAMIFAESHGGLQYRTQNPNVTMSASLGQSLSPNSVASWRVIYQGGLIPLGLIINADTGDLLGQTK
;
A
#
# COMPACT_ATOMS: atom_id res chain seq x y z
N MET A 1 -9.63 33.97 81.53
CA MET A 1 -9.27 34.42 80.22
C MET A 1 -8.63 33.24 79.49
N LYS A 2 -9.39 32.57 78.62
CA LYS A 2 -8.91 31.39 77.84
C LYS A 2 -8.95 31.78 76.39
N ASN A 3 -7.77 31.89 75.76
CA ASN A 3 -7.63 32.15 74.33
C ASN A 3 -7.87 30.84 73.56
N ALA A 4 -8.94 30.80 72.78
CA ALA A 4 -9.15 29.72 71.82
C ALA A 4 -8.43 30.08 70.50
N MET A 5 -7.45 29.29 70.14
CA MET A 5 -6.70 29.39 68.88
C MET A 5 -7.39 28.56 67.83
N PHE A 6 -8.00 29.24 66.83
CA PHE A 6 -8.62 28.60 65.65
C PHE A 6 -7.49 28.28 64.64
N ILE A 7 -7.26 27.00 64.42
CA ILE A 7 -6.39 26.51 63.36
C ILE A 7 -7.23 26.35 62.10
N LEU A 8 -7.04 27.23 61.12
CA LEU A 8 -7.60 27.10 59.74
C LEU A 8 -6.78 26.07 58.99
N LEU A 9 -7.39 24.97 58.66
CA LEU A 9 -6.83 23.93 57.78
C LEU A 9 -7.09 24.31 56.32
N PRO A 10 -6.10 24.53 55.46
CA PRO A 10 -6.33 24.76 54.05
C PRO A 10 -6.66 23.43 53.34
N CYS A 11 -7.88 23.30 52.83
CA CYS A 11 -8.23 22.24 51.90
C CYS A 11 -7.48 22.40 50.59
N LEU A 12 -6.45 21.61 50.40
CA LEU A 12 -5.79 21.39 49.10
C LEU A 12 -6.74 20.61 48.19
N PHE A 13 -7.47 21.31 47.34
CA PHE A 13 -8.14 20.69 46.21
C PHE A 13 -7.11 20.30 45.18
N SER A 14 -6.69 19.03 45.19
CA SER A 14 -5.95 18.42 44.10
C SER A 14 -6.90 18.29 42.90
N PHE A 15 -6.82 19.22 41.94
CA PHE A 15 -7.39 19.01 40.63
C PHE A 15 -6.50 17.94 39.93
N ALA A 16 -6.98 16.69 39.95
CA ALA A 16 -6.47 15.67 39.07
C ALA A 16 -6.87 16.08 37.64
N CYS A 17 -5.96 16.68 36.91
CA CYS A 17 -6.06 16.73 35.46
C CYS A 17 -6.11 15.29 34.96
N LYS A 18 -7.30 14.84 34.56
CA LYS A 18 -7.48 13.62 33.82
C LYS A 18 -6.96 13.93 32.41
N ASP A 19 -5.71 13.58 32.15
CA ASP A 19 -5.16 13.59 30.81
C ASP A 19 -5.99 12.64 29.95
N ASN A 20 -7.02 13.18 29.30
CA ASN A 20 -7.61 12.57 28.13
C ASN A 20 -6.58 12.68 26.99
N SER A 21 -5.52 11.87 27.05
CA SER A 21 -4.74 11.56 25.87
C SER A 21 -5.65 10.73 24.96
N THR A 22 -6.52 11.40 24.22
CA THR A 22 -6.99 10.85 22.96
C THR A 22 -5.73 10.61 22.15
N ASN A 23 -5.33 9.35 22.03
CA ASN A 23 -4.40 8.91 21.01
C ASN A 23 -5.06 9.27 19.67
N ALA A 24 -4.92 10.51 19.24
CA ALA A 24 -5.11 10.88 17.86
C ALA A 24 -4.03 10.07 17.12
N SER A 25 -4.43 8.97 16.50
CA SER A 25 -3.57 8.25 15.58
C SER A 25 -3.04 9.30 14.61
N SER A 26 -1.73 9.48 14.57
CA SER A 26 -1.07 10.32 13.57
C SER A 26 -1.69 9.95 12.21
N PRO A 27 -2.13 10.92 11.38
CA PRO A 27 -2.70 10.59 10.10
C PRO A 27 -1.70 9.70 9.36
N ASP A 28 -2.18 8.54 8.87
CA ASP A 28 -1.35 7.60 8.14
C ASP A 28 -0.67 8.32 6.98
N VAL A 29 0.64 8.46 7.04
CA VAL A 29 1.41 9.09 5.98
C VAL A 29 1.39 8.13 4.78
N THR A 30 0.85 8.60 3.66
CA THR A 30 0.71 7.83 2.43
C THR A 30 1.86 8.10 1.46
N PHE A 31 2.19 7.14 0.60
CA PHE A 31 3.26 7.22 -0.39
C PHE A 31 2.95 6.34 -1.62
N THR A 32 3.59 6.64 -2.76
CA THR A 32 3.42 5.87 -4.00
C THR A 32 4.21 4.55 -3.96
N ALA A 33 3.86 3.60 -4.85
CA ALA A 33 4.49 2.30 -4.91
C ALA A 33 6.02 2.36 -5.13
N ALA A 34 6.51 3.34 -5.90
CA ALA A 34 7.94 3.48 -6.19
C ALA A 34 8.70 4.38 -5.22
N GLN A 35 8.02 5.19 -4.43
CA GLN A 35 8.66 6.21 -3.57
C GLN A 35 9.69 5.64 -2.58
N ARG A 36 9.54 4.38 -2.17
CA ARG A 36 10.48 3.71 -1.28
C ARG A 36 11.37 2.66 -1.94
N ASN A 37 11.39 2.59 -3.28
CA ASN A 37 12.11 1.54 -4.01
C ASN A 37 13.60 1.45 -3.66
N VAL A 38 14.29 2.57 -3.45
CA VAL A 38 15.73 2.56 -3.10
C VAL A 38 15.96 1.88 -1.75
N ALA A 39 15.20 2.28 -0.74
CA ALA A 39 15.29 1.70 0.60
C ALA A 39 14.82 0.23 0.59
N LEU A 40 13.73 -0.08 -0.13
CA LEU A 40 13.22 -1.42 -0.28
C LEU A 40 14.24 -2.35 -0.97
N ASN A 41 14.83 -1.92 -2.09
CA ASN A 41 15.83 -2.73 -2.80
C ASN A 41 17.07 -2.97 -1.96
N SER A 42 17.52 -1.98 -1.18
CA SER A 42 18.63 -2.16 -0.23
C SER A 42 18.29 -3.19 0.85
N TYR A 43 17.10 -3.11 1.41
CA TYR A 43 16.63 -4.08 2.41
C TYR A 43 16.50 -5.50 1.82
N VAL A 44 15.84 -5.64 0.67
CA VAL A 44 15.67 -6.92 -0.04
C VAL A 44 17.02 -7.56 -0.36
N ASN A 45 17.97 -6.79 -0.89
CA ASN A 45 19.31 -7.29 -1.21
C ASN A 45 20.13 -7.68 0.03
N SER A 46 19.91 -7.02 1.17
CA SER A 46 20.54 -7.43 2.44
C SER A 46 19.95 -8.73 2.97
N TYR A 47 18.70 -9.01 2.68
CA TYR A 47 18.00 -10.22 3.07
C TYR A 47 18.38 -11.40 2.15
N HIS A 48 18.31 -11.22 0.85
CA HIS A 48 18.69 -12.20 -0.17
C HIS A 48 19.08 -11.50 -1.48
N ALA A 49 20.33 -11.62 -1.88
CA ALA A 49 20.81 -11.03 -3.12
C ALA A 49 20.23 -11.76 -4.36
N GLY A 50 19.91 -10.99 -5.40
CA GLY A 50 19.45 -11.54 -6.68
C GLY A 50 17.93 -11.77 -6.79
N LEU A 51 17.16 -11.41 -5.79
CA LEU A 51 15.70 -11.43 -5.88
C LEU A 51 15.20 -10.48 -6.98
N ARG A 52 14.18 -10.93 -7.72
CA ARG A 52 13.55 -10.18 -8.82
C ARG A 52 12.11 -9.85 -8.46
N LEU A 53 11.71 -8.62 -8.74
CA LEU A 53 10.34 -8.16 -8.46
C LEU A 53 9.33 -8.91 -9.31
N LEU A 54 8.32 -9.48 -8.67
CA LEU A 54 7.25 -10.26 -9.29
C LEU A 54 5.91 -9.49 -9.29
N TYR A 55 5.63 -8.77 -8.18
CA TYR A 55 4.32 -8.19 -7.96
C TYR A 55 4.38 -7.08 -6.90
N VAL A 56 3.54 -6.05 -7.09
CA VAL A 56 3.32 -4.98 -6.11
C VAL A 56 1.83 -4.83 -5.88
N SER A 57 1.37 -4.61 -4.67
CA SER A 57 -0.05 -4.39 -4.41
C SER A 57 -0.33 -3.57 -3.16
N THR A 58 -1.53 -3.02 -3.13
CA THR A 58 -2.15 -2.45 -1.93
C THR A 58 -3.65 -2.70 -1.96
N ASP A 59 -4.23 -2.94 -0.78
CA ASP A 59 -5.67 -3.15 -0.62
C ASP A 59 -6.46 -1.84 -0.57
N THR A 60 -5.76 -0.73 -0.29
CA THR A 60 -6.39 0.60 -0.24
C THR A 60 -5.46 1.64 -0.84
N ILE A 61 -5.93 2.33 -1.89
CA ILE A 61 -5.20 3.40 -2.59
C ILE A 61 -6.06 4.65 -2.70
N GLY A 62 -5.44 5.82 -2.54
CA GLY A 62 -6.06 7.12 -2.78
C GLY A 62 -6.14 7.46 -4.28
N ILE A 63 -6.93 8.47 -4.62
CA ILE A 63 -7.02 9.01 -5.99
C ILE A 63 -5.70 9.61 -6.48
N ASP A 64 -4.82 9.96 -5.56
CA ASP A 64 -3.47 10.47 -5.80
C ASP A 64 -2.43 9.34 -5.99
N GLY A 65 -2.88 8.10 -6.05
CA GLY A 65 -2.01 6.93 -6.25
C GLY A 65 -1.20 6.54 -5.02
N LYS A 66 -1.53 7.05 -3.84
CA LYS A 66 -0.80 6.77 -2.60
C LYS A 66 -1.56 5.83 -1.69
N ALA A 67 -0.81 5.04 -0.92
CA ALA A 67 -1.31 4.14 0.10
C ALA A 67 -0.46 4.24 1.38
N SER A 68 -1.02 3.87 2.52
CA SER A 68 -0.29 3.80 3.79
C SER A 68 0.63 2.58 3.87
N LYS A 69 0.31 1.53 3.12
CA LYS A 69 1.07 0.28 3.07
C LYS A 69 1.07 -0.31 1.67
N TRP A 70 2.25 -0.76 1.23
CA TRP A 70 2.46 -1.50 0.00
C TRP A 70 3.04 -2.88 0.30
N PHE A 71 2.60 -3.89 -0.45
CA PHE A 71 3.10 -5.26 -0.43
C PHE A 71 3.89 -5.52 -1.70
N TYR A 72 5.04 -6.19 -1.55
CA TYR A 72 5.95 -6.52 -2.64
C TYR A 72 6.24 -8.01 -2.61
N ARG A 73 6.18 -8.64 -3.76
CA ARG A 73 6.60 -10.03 -3.94
C ARG A 73 7.83 -10.07 -4.82
N TYR A 74 8.82 -10.77 -4.35
CA TYR A 74 10.04 -11.04 -5.08
C TYR A 74 10.19 -12.54 -5.26
N VAL A 75 10.94 -12.96 -6.27
CA VAL A 75 11.24 -14.35 -6.55
C VAL A 75 12.74 -14.54 -6.70
N ASP A 76 13.25 -15.65 -6.15
CA ASP A 76 14.58 -16.14 -6.47
C ASP A 76 14.51 -16.94 -7.78
N THR A 77 15.23 -16.47 -8.79
CA THR A 77 15.31 -17.13 -10.09
C THR A 77 16.59 -17.96 -10.26
N SER A 78 17.47 -17.96 -9.27
CA SER A 78 18.78 -18.64 -9.32
C SER A 78 18.72 -20.10 -8.87
N ALA A 79 17.75 -20.49 -8.06
CA ALA A 79 17.55 -21.82 -7.55
C ALA A 79 16.59 -22.63 -8.42
N GLY A 80 16.77 -23.96 -8.51
CA GLY A 80 15.87 -24.86 -9.24
C GLY A 80 14.44 -24.89 -8.65
N GLU A 81 14.29 -24.55 -7.37
CA GLU A 81 13.01 -24.30 -6.72
C GLU A 81 12.82 -22.80 -6.58
N HIS A 82 11.82 -22.26 -7.26
CA HIS A 82 11.51 -20.83 -7.16
C HIS A 82 10.78 -20.54 -5.85
N LEU A 83 11.42 -19.74 -4.98
CA LEU A 83 10.81 -19.26 -3.74
C LEU A 83 10.30 -17.83 -3.96
N THR A 84 9.09 -17.58 -3.50
CA THR A 84 8.50 -16.24 -3.45
C THR A 84 8.69 -15.65 -2.06
N TYR A 85 9.24 -14.45 -2.00
CA TYR A 85 9.52 -13.68 -0.80
C TYR A 85 8.53 -12.53 -0.72
N TYR A 86 7.87 -12.38 0.41
CA TYR A 86 6.88 -11.34 0.66
C TYR A 86 7.46 -10.28 1.58
N PHE A 87 7.37 -9.04 1.14
CA PHE A 87 7.79 -7.86 1.91
C PHE A 87 6.66 -6.85 1.95
N HIS A 88 6.67 -6.02 2.97
CA HIS A 88 5.82 -4.84 3.01
C HIS A 88 6.66 -3.58 3.24
N ALA A 89 6.10 -2.44 2.84
CA ALA A 89 6.61 -1.12 3.19
C ALA A 89 5.46 -0.25 3.70
N THR A 90 5.73 0.46 4.79
CA THR A 90 5.01 1.65 5.23
C THR A 90 5.94 2.85 5.14
N MET A 91 5.49 4.04 5.46
CA MET A 91 6.38 5.22 5.47
C MET A 91 7.53 5.07 6.46
N ASN A 92 7.32 4.36 7.56
CA ASN A 92 8.26 4.24 8.67
C ASN A 92 9.02 2.91 8.70
N GLU A 93 8.53 1.89 7.99
CA GLU A 93 9.03 0.52 8.11
C GLU A 93 9.11 -0.17 6.75
N ILE A 94 10.10 -1.05 6.61
CA ILE A 94 10.17 -2.09 5.58
C ILE A 94 10.38 -3.39 6.32
N GLY A 95 9.51 -4.37 6.09
CA GLY A 95 9.54 -5.65 6.77
C GLY A 95 9.45 -6.84 5.80
N PHE A 96 10.01 -7.96 6.23
CA PHE A 96 9.83 -9.26 5.60
C PHE A 96 8.65 -9.98 6.27
N ASP A 97 7.73 -10.53 5.49
CA ASP A 97 6.53 -11.18 5.99
C ASP A 97 6.67 -12.72 5.98
N SER A 98 7.01 -13.30 4.83
CA SER A 98 7.06 -14.76 4.66
C SER A 98 7.75 -15.19 3.37
N THR A 99 7.96 -16.49 3.24
CA THR A 99 8.43 -17.15 2.01
C THR A 99 7.49 -18.30 1.66
N THR A 100 7.17 -18.47 0.39
CA THR A 100 6.37 -19.61 -0.10
C THR A 100 6.98 -20.20 -1.38
N PRO A 101 6.85 -21.52 -1.63
CA PRO A 101 7.19 -22.08 -2.93
C PRO A 101 6.33 -21.48 -4.05
N LEU A 102 6.93 -21.22 -5.19
CA LEU A 102 6.22 -20.80 -6.40
C LEU A 102 5.99 -22.05 -7.28
N LEU A 103 4.73 -22.41 -7.48
CA LEU A 103 4.35 -23.63 -8.20
C LEU A 103 4.40 -23.48 -9.73
N VAL A 104 4.52 -22.25 -10.23
CA VAL A 104 4.52 -21.92 -11.68
C VAL A 104 5.71 -21.02 -11.96
N GLY A 105 6.30 -21.13 -13.16
CA GLY A 105 7.43 -20.30 -13.56
C GLY A 105 7.16 -18.80 -13.36
N PRO A 106 8.13 -18.04 -12.83
CA PRO A 106 7.92 -16.64 -12.47
C PRO A 106 7.82 -15.75 -13.72
N SER A 107 6.86 -14.84 -13.72
CA SER A 107 6.80 -13.73 -14.68
C SER A 107 7.29 -12.46 -13.97
N VAL A 108 8.62 -12.29 -13.95
CA VAL A 108 9.24 -11.14 -13.28
C VAL A 108 8.98 -9.84 -14.04
N ILE A 109 8.79 -8.76 -13.31
CA ILE A 109 8.67 -7.43 -13.88
C ILE A 109 10.06 -6.99 -14.32
N THR A 110 10.35 -7.10 -15.63
CA THR A 110 11.65 -6.78 -16.22
C THR A 110 11.66 -5.41 -16.91
N LEU A 111 10.47 -4.88 -17.22
CA LEU A 111 10.29 -3.67 -17.99
C LEU A 111 10.17 -2.44 -17.06
N ARG A 112 10.32 -1.26 -17.68
CA ARG A 112 9.98 -0.01 -17.00
C ARG A 112 8.49 -0.01 -16.68
N TRP A 113 8.15 0.58 -15.57
CA TRP A 113 6.78 0.81 -15.18
C TRP A 113 6.67 2.21 -14.55
N PHE A 114 5.59 2.90 -14.85
CA PHE A 114 5.28 4.16 -14.20
C PHE A 114 4.68 3.90 -12.81
N ASP A 115 4.82 4.88 -11.92
CA ASP A 115 4.40 4.74 -10.54
C ASP A 115 2.86 4.74 -10.37
N SER A 116 2.39 4.39 -9.21
CA SER A 116 0.97 4.25 -8.87
C SER A 116 0.17 5.54 -8.99
N ASP A 117 0.78 6.72 -8.85
CA ASP A 117 0.14 8.01 -9.12
C ASP A 117 -0.27 8.15 -10.59
N SER A 118 0.63 7.81 -11.50
CA SER A 118 0.35 7.77 -12.94
C SER A 118 -0.68 6.69 -13.28
N ALA A 119 -0.61 5.52 -12.63
CA ALA A 119 -1.60 4.46 -12.79
C ALA A 119 -3.01 4.94 -12.43
N MET A 120 -3.15 5.71 -11.36
CA MET A 120 -4.44 6.29 -10.97
C MET A 120 -4.91 7.36 -11.95
N ILE A 121 -4.03 8.22 -12.47
CA ILE A 121 -4.40 9.21 -13.51
C ILE A 121 -4.99 8.50 -14.73
N PHE A 122 -4.34 7.44 -15.22
CA PHE A 122 -4.84 6.67 -16.35
C PHE A 122 -6.14 5.93 -16.01
N ALA A 123 -6.25 5.33 -14.83
CA ALA A 123 -7.47 4.65 -14.39
C ALA A 123 -8.66 5.63 -14.32
N GLU A 124 -8.48 6.81 -13.78
CA GLU A 124 -9.51 7.85 -13.72
C GLU A 124 -9.97 8.27 -15.12
N SER A 125 -9.04 8.43 -16.06
CA SER A 125 -9.36 8.81 -17.46
C SER A 125 -10.08 7.70 -18.23
N HIS A 126 -9.90 6.43 -17.86
CA HIS A 126 -10.53 5.27 -18.49
C HIS A 126 -11.83 4.81 -17.81
N GLY A 127 -12.49 5.66 -17.05
CA GLY A 127 -13.80 5.42 -16.47
C GLY A 127 -13.85 5.36 -14.95
N GLY A 128 -12.70 5.39 -14.27
CA GLY A 128 -12.62 5.42 -12.82
C GLY A 128 -13.35 6.62 -12.21
N LEU A 129 -13.11 7.81 -12.74
CA LEU A 129 -13.80 9.03 -12.31
C LEU A 129 -15.33 8.91 -12.45
N GLN A 130 -15.79 8.41 -13.57
CA GLN A 130 -17.23 8.21 -13.79
C GLN A 130 -17.81 7.21 -12.78
N TYR A 131 -17.12 6.09 -12.55
CA TYR A 131 -17.55 5.09 -11.59
C TYR A 131 -17.65 5.65 -10.16
N ARG A 132 -16.63 6.41 -9.70
CA ARG A 132 -16.64 7.05 -8.38
C ARG A 132 -17.74 8.10 -8.23
N THR A 133 -18.00 8.87 -9.29
CA THR A 133 -19.08 9.86 -9.29
C THR A 133 -20.45 9.20 -9.10
N GLN A 134 -20.63 8.01 -9.68
CA GLN A 134 -21.87 7.23 -9.55
C GLN A 134 -21.96 6.44 -8.23
N ASN A 135 -20.84 6.20 -7.58
CA ASN A 135 -20.72 5.37 -6.38
C ASN A 135 -19.87 6.08 -5.31
N PRO A 136 -20.44 6.98 -4.50
CA PRO A 136 -19.66 7.88 -3.62
C PRO A 136 -18.87 7.17 -2.50
N ASN A 137 -19.20 5.92 -2.17
CA ASN A 137 -18.53 5.13 -1.12
C ASN A 137 -17.54 4.09 -1.70
N VAL A 138 -16.87 4.44 -2.80
CA VAL A 138 -15.90 3.55 -3.44
C VAL A 138 -14.64 3.41 -2.60
N THR A 139 -14.22 2.16 -2.42
CA THR A 139 -12.85 1.80 -2.03
C THR A 139 -12.07 1.37 -3.28
N MET A 140 -10.78 1.64 -3.30
CA MET A 140 -9.93 1.32 -4.43
C MET A 140 -8.74 0.49 -3.97
N SER A 141 -8.36 -0.50 -4.79
CA SER A 141 -7.12 -1.26 -4.63
C SER A 141 -6.31 -1.21 -5.91
N ALA A 142 -5.02 -1.42 -5.82
CA ALA A 142 -4.15 -1.44 -6.97
C ALA A 142 -3.12 -2.57 -6.90
N SER A 143 -2.77 -3.10 -8.06
CA SER A 143 -1.67 -4.06 -8.17
C SER A 143 -0.94 -3.94 -9.49
N LEU A 144 0.38 -4.13 -9.45
CA LEU A 144 1.28 -4.21 -10.60
C LEU A 144 1.78 -5.65 -10.72
N GLY A 145 1.70 -6.22 -11.90
CA GLY A 145 2.21 -7.54 -12.19
C GLY A 145 2.36 -7.76 -13.68
N GLN A 146 2.95 -8.89 -14.06
CA GLN A 146 3.06 -9.32 -15.44
C GLN A 146 2.33 -10.64 -15.62
N SER A 147 1.53 -10.77 -16.68
CA SER A 147 0.85 -12.03 -17.00
C SER A 147 1.88 -13.10 -17.44
N LEU A 148 1.50 -14.36 -17.29
CA LEU A 148 2.32 -15.51 -17.72
C LEU A 148 2.35 -15.71 -19.25
N SER A 149 1.62 -14.92 -20.02
CA SER A 149 1.62 -15.00 -21.49
C SER A 149 2.96 -14.56 -22.08
N PRO A 150 3.48 -15.23 -23.13
CA PRO A 150 4.81 -14.97 -23.67
C PRO A 150 5.08 -13.54 -24.15
N ASN A 151 4.04 -12.80 -24.51
CA ASN A 151 4.13 -11.39 -24.94
C ASN A 151 3.51 -10.44 -23.93
N SER A 152 3.42 -10.85 -22.66
CA SER A 152 2.77 -10.04 -21.65
C SER A 152 3.63 -8.84 -21.28
N VAL A 153 2.98 -7.71 -21.15
CA VAL A 153 3.55 -6.49 -20.59
C VAL A 153 3.23 -6.40 -19.10
N ALA A 154 4.07 -5.70 -18.35
CA ALA A 154 3.71 -5.32 -17.00
C ALA A 154 2.46 -4.43 -17.04
N SER A 155 1.52 -4.69 -16.17
CA SER A 155 0.26 -3.96 -16.13
C SER A 155 -0.16 -3.61 -14.71
N TRP A 156 -0.70 -2.42 -14.55
CA TRP A 156 -1.46 -2.03 -13.39
C TRP A 156 -2.90 -2.54 -13.50
N ARG A 157 -3.38 -3.15 -12.43
CA ARG A 157 -4.79 -3.43 -12.24
C ARG A 157 -5.30 -2.52 -11.12
N VAL A 158 -6.25 -1.65 -11.44
CA VAL A 158 -6.95 -0.79 -10.47
C VAL A 158 -8.39 -1.28 -10.36
N ILE A 159 -8.83 -1.55 -9.14
CA ILE A 159 -10.18 -2.07 -8.87
C ILE A 159 -10.93 -1.06 -8.00
N TYR A 160 -12.09 -0.66 -8.48
CA TYR A 160 -13.04 0.21 -7.78
C TYR A 160 -14.19 -0.66 -7.25
N GLN A 161 -14.39 -0.64 -5.94
CA GLN A 161 -15.42 -1.40 -5.23
C GLN A 161 -16.35 -0.43 -4.50
N GLY A 162 -17.67 -0.69 -4.53
CA GLY A 162 -18.66 0.17 -3.84
C GLY A 162 -19.97 0.29 -4.59
N GLY A 163 -20.00 -0.05 -5.89
CA GLY A 163 -21.24 -0.24 -6.67
C GLY A 163 -21.71 -1.70 -6.64
N LEU A 164 -22.85 -1.97 -7.30
CA LEU A 164 -23.38 -3.33 -7.46
C LEU A 164 -22.41 -4.25 -8.21
N ILE A 165 -21.66 -3.69 -9.15
CA ILE A 165 -20.67 -4.40 -9.96
C ILE A 165 -19.36 -3.62 -9.84
N PRO A 166 -18.28 -4.25 -9.37
CA PRO A 166 -16.96 -3.62 -9.31
C PRO A 166 -16.45 -3.25 -10.71
N LEU A 167 -15.68 -2.15 -10.80
CA LEU A 167 -14.96 -1.80 -12.01
C LEU A 167 -13.49 -2.17 -11.84
N GLY A 168 -12.97 -3.05 -12.70
CA GLY A 168 -11.54 -3.35 -12.78
C GLY A 168 -10.96 -2.84 -14.08
N LEU A 169 -9.88 -2.07 -14.02
CA LEU A 169 -9.15 -1.54 -15.17
C LEU A 169 -7.75 -2.15 -15.20
N ILE A 170 -7.36 -2.66 -16.38
CA ILE A 170 -6.01 -3.20 -16.63
C ILE A 170 -5.31 -2.24 -17.59
N ILE A 171 -4.23 -1.64 -17.13
CA ILE A 171 -3.51 -0.56 -17.80
C ILE A 171 -2.08 -1.00 -18.05
N ASN A 172 -1.59 -0.84 -19.27
CA ASN A 172 -0.19 -1.07 -19.61
C ASN A 172 0.70 -0.18 -18.72
N ALA A 173 1.60 -0.78 -17.96
CA ALA A 173 2.42 -0.05 -16.99
C ALA A 173 3.58 0.77 -17.61
N ASP A 174 3.80 0.68 -18.91
CA ASP A 174 4.78 1.47 -19.65
C ASP A 174 4.13 2.61 -20.45
N THR A 175 3.00 2.35 -21.11
CA THR A 175 2.38 3.30 -22.03
C THR A 175 1.13 4.01 -21.47
N GLY A 176 0.47 3.45 -20.47
CA GLY A 176 -0.80 3.94 -19.93
C GLY A 176 -2.03 3.49 -20.72
N ASP A 177 -1.86 2.67 -21.77
CA ASP A 177 -2.97 2.19 -22.57
C ASP A 177 -3.89 1.25 -21.78
N LEU A 178 -5.19 1.36 -21.99
CA LEU A 178 -6.17 0.42 -21.44
C LEU A 178 -6.06 -0.92 -22.18
N LEU A 179 -5.63 -1.97 -21.45
CA LEU A 179 -5.53 -3.34 -21.97
C LEU A 179 -6.81 -4.13 -21.78
N GLY A 180 -7.60 -3.80 -20.79
CA GLY A 180 -8.83 -4.49 -20.49
C GLY A 180 -9.65 -3.86 -19.38
N GLN A 181 -10.92 -4.23 -19.35
CA GLN A 181 -11.88 -3.81 -18.34
C GLN A 181 -12.69 -5.01 -17.88
N THR A 182 -12.85 -5.16 -16.57
CA THR A 182 -13.76 -6.16 -15.97
C THR A 182 -14.92 -5.44 -15.32
N LYS A 183 -16.10 -5.96 -15.55
CA LYS A 183 -17.35 -5.53 -14.91
C LYS A 183 -17.98 -6.72 -14.26
#